data_fb682b6620bc8ff42cf74d051b5e8dc8
#
_entry.id   fb682b6620bc8ff42cf74d051b5e8dc8
#
_cell.length_a   1.000
_cell.length_b   1.000
_cell.length_c   1.000
_cell.angle_alpha   90.00
_cell.angle_beta   90.00
_cell.angle_gamma   90.00
#
_symmetry.space_group_name_H-M   'P 1'
#
loop_
_entity.id
_entity.type
_entity.pdbx_description
1 polymer ?
#
loop_
_entity_poly.entity_id
_entity_poly.type
_entity_poly.pdbx_seq_one_letter_code
_entity_poly.pdbx_strand_id
1 'polypeptide(L)'
;MGFVDYEVDGHVAVITINRPKALNALNEDVLKDIEAAFDAVDLSEIRAIILTGAGEKSFVAGADIAAMSVMTKEQGEHFGKFGNDIFRKIETFPVPVIAAVNGFALGGGNELAMSCDIRICSDNALFGQPEVGLGITPGFGGTQRLARLIGPGKAKELSTIHISDPTRLAL
;
A
#
# COMPACT_ATOMS: atom_id res chain seq x y z
N MET A 1 15.69 -7.75 6.71
CA MET A 1 15.05 -6.94 5.68
C MET A 1 15.50 -5.49 5.87
N GLY A 2 15.70 -4.72 4.81
CA GLY A 2 16.31 -3.39 4.92
C GLY A 2 15.30 -2.28 5.19
N PHE A 3 14.06 -2.44 4.65
CA PHE A 3 12.99 -1.43 4.70
C PHE A 3 11.69 -1.95 5.31
N VAL A 4 11.67 -3.16 5.83
CA VAL A 4 10.49 -3.74 6.48
C VAL A 4 10.92 -4.43 7.76
N ASP A 5 10.28 -4.07 8.85
CA ASP A 5 10.42 -4.74 10.14
C ASP A 5 9.31 -5.79 10.26
N TYR A 6 9.65 -6.96 10.80
CA TYR A 6 8.73 -8.06 11.06
C TYR A 6 8.82 -8.44 12.53
N GLU A 7 7.71 -8.34 13.23
CA GLU A 7 7.59 -8.67 14.65
C GLU A 7 6.39 -9.60 14.88
N VAL A 8 6.43 -10.38 15.93
CA VAL A 8 5.33 -11.26 16.33
C VAL A 8 4.93 -10.94 17.77
N ASP A 9 3.65 -10.63 17.95
CA ASP A 9 3.01 -10.47 19.25
C ASP A 9 1.91 -11.50 19.44
N GLY A 10 2.19 -12.53 20.21
CA GLY A 10 1.31 -13.68 20.38
C GLY A 10 1.03 -14.37 19.04
N HIS A 11 -0.20 -14.30 18.57
CA HIS A 11 -0.63 -14.87 17.28
C HIS A 11 -0.83 -13.83 16.18
N VAL A 12 -0.29 -12.63 16.35
CA VAL A 12 -0.38 -11.54 15.38
C VAL A 12 1.03 -11.21 14.87
N ALA A 13 1.21 -11.23 13.56
CA ALA A 13 2.39 -10.69 12.91
C ALA A 13 2.20 -9.19 12.64
N VAL A 14 3.18 -8.38 12.97
CA VAL A 14 3.22 -6.95 12.65
C VAL A 14 4.30 -6.72 11.60
N ILE A 15 3.88 -6.24 10.45
CA ILE A 15 4.76 -5.90 9.31
C ILE A 15 4.78 -4.38 9.20
N THR A 16 5.92 -3.76 9.44
CA THR A 16 6.08 -2.30 9.40
C THR A 16 6.98 -1.90 8.25
N ILE A 17 6.44 -1.13 7.30
CA ILE A 17 7.25 -0.53 6.23
C ILE A 17 8.04 0.63 6.85
N ASN A 18 9.37 0.51 6.90
CA ASN A 18 10.26 1.40 7.64
C ASN A 18 11.22 2.17 6.72
N ARG A 19 10.66 3.14 6.00
CA ARG A 19 11.40 4.09 5.15
C ARG A 19 10.89 5.53 5.37
N PRO A 20 10.81 6.03 6.63
CA PRO A 20 10.09 7.28 6.97
C PRO A 20 10.68 8.52 6.30
N LYS A 21 11.98 8.54 5.98
CA LYS A 21 12.64 9.65 5.25
C LYS A 21 12.08 9.84 3.83
N ALA A 22 11.51 8.80 3.24
CA ALA A 22 10.85 8.84 1.95
C ALA A 22 9.33 8.61 2.09
N LEU A 23 8.73 8.94 3.25
CA LEU A 23 7.31 8.74 3.54
C LEU A 23 6.82 7.31 3.26
N ASN A 24 7.69 6.32 3.48
CA ASN A 24 7.45 4.90 3.22
C ASN A 24 7.13 4.57 1.76
N ALA A 25 7.56 5.40 0.80
CA ALA A 25 7.30 5.20 -0.62
C ALA A 25 7.90 3.89 -1.14
N LEU A 26 7.15 3.24 -2.04
CA LEU A 26 7.45 1.93 -2.58
C LEU A 26 8.45 2.03 -3.74
N ASN A 27 9.59 1.41 -3.58
CA ASN A 27 10.50 1.04 -4.65
C ASN A 27 10.61 -0.49 -4.73
N GLU A 28 11.40 -1.00 -5.63
CA GLU A 28 11.55 -2.45 -5.83
C GLU A 28 12.09 -3.16 -4.58
N ASP A 29 13.01 -2.54 -3.83
CA ASP A 29 13.58 -3.13 -2.63
C ASP A 29 12.55 -3.20 -1.49
N VAL A 30 11.73 -2.16 -1.31
CA VAL A 30 10.60 -2.18 -0.35
C VAL A 30 9.61 -3.27 -0.71
N LEU A 31 9.28 -3.43 -2.00
CA LEU A 31 8.37 -4.48 -2.46
C LEU A 31 8.94 -5.88 -2.19
N LYS A 32 10.23 -6.11 -2.45
CA LYS A 32 10.91 -7.37 -2.11
C LYS A 32 10.89 -7.66 -0.62
N ASP A 33 11.12 -6.64 0.21
CA ASP A 33 11.09 -6.80 1.66
C ASP A 33 9.68 -7.09 2.19
N ILE A 34 8.64 -6.48 1.61
CA ILE A 34 7.23 -6.81 1.90
C ILE A 34 6.97 -8.28 1.54
N GLU A 35 7.34 -8.71 0.33
CA GLU A 35 7.16 -10.10 -0.10
C GLU A 35 7.83 -11.07 0.86
N ALA A 36 9.09 -10.81 1.21
CA ALA A 36 9.87 -11.63 2.13
C ALA A 36 9.24 -11.68 3.54
N ALA A 37 8.63 -10.57 4.02
CA ALA A 37 7.94 -10.54 5.30
C ALA A 37 6.70 -11.44 5.29
N PHE A 38 5.91 -11.41 4.22
CA PHE A 38 4.76 -12.31 4.06
C PHE A 38 5.17 -13.78 3.90
N ASP A 39 6.32 -14.05 3.23
CA ASP A 39 6.85 -15.41 3.12
C ASP A 39 7.38 -15.97 4.44
N ALA A 40 7.79 -15.11 5.36
CA ALA A 40 8.27 -15.50 6.69
C ALA A 40 7.15 -15.82 7.69
N VAL A 41 5.86 -15.59 7.34
CA VAL A 41 4.73 -15.83 8.25
C VAL A 41 4.54 -17.33 8.48
N ASP A 42 4.65 -17.75 9.73
CA ASP A 42 4.32 -19.12 10.14
C ASP A 42 2.80 -19.27 10.31
N LEU A 43 2.15 -19.84 9.31
CA LEU A 43 0.71 -20.05 9.29
C LEU A 43 0.22 -21.08 10.35
N SER A 44 1.11 -21.83 10.98
CA SER A 44 0.73 -22.70 12.11
C SER A 44 0.48 -21.89 13.39
N GLU A 45 1.14 -20.76 13.55
CA GLU A 45 1.10 -19.91 14.76
C GLU A 45 0.32 -18.61 14.55
N ILE A 46 0.47 -17.96 13.39
CA ILE A 46 -0.12 -16.64 13.14
C ILE A 46 -1.58 -16.77 12.70
N ARG A 47 -2.43 -15.89 13.26
CA ARG A 47 -3.88 -15.83 13.00
C ARG A 47 -4.33 -14.54 12.33
N ALA A 48 -3.52 -13.50 12.36
CA ALA A 48 -3.76 -12.23 11.69
C ALA A 48 -2.44 -11.49 11.44
N ILE A 49 -2.46 -10.58 10.46
CA ILE A 49 -1.32 -9.72 10.14
C ILE A 49 -1.78 -8.26 10.26
N ILE A 50 -0.96 -7.43 10.89
CA ILE A 50 -1.09 -5.97 10.85
C ILE A 50 -0.01 -5.45 9.91
N LEU A 51 -0.40 -4.68 8.91
CA LEU A 51 0.49 -3.97 8.00
C LEU A 51 0.39 -2.47 8.28
N THR A 52 1.53 -1.83 8.56
CA THR A 52 1.58 -0.40 8.90
C THR A 52 2.83 0.28 8.35
N GLY A 53 2.91 1.61 8.48
CA GLY A 53 4.08 2.40 8.13
C GLY A 53 4.81 2.94 9.37
N ALA A 54 6.12 2.99 9.33
CA ALA A 54 6.92 3.60 10.41
C ALA A 54 6.73 5.11 10.44
N GLY A 55 6.72 5.67 11.66
CA GLY A 55 6.55 7.10 11.92
C GLY A 55 5.08 7.54 11.93
N GLU A 56 4.86 8.84 12.08
CA GLU A 56 3.51 9.41 12.30
C GLU A 56 2.88 10.03 11.04
N LYS A 57 3.66 10.18 9.96
CA LYS A 57 3.24 10.96 8.80
C LYS A 57 2.61 10.14 7.70
N SER A 58 3.04 8.91 7.53
CA SER A 58 2.67 8.13 6.35
C SER A 58 2.59 6.65 6.66
N PHE A 59 1.51 6.05 6.23
CA PHE A 59 1.44 4.63 5.98
C PHE A 59 2.35 4.31 4.78
N VAL A 60 1.97 4.75 3.59
CA VAL A 60 2.76 4.70 2.34
C VAL A 60 2.32 5.83 1.42
N ALA A 61 3.21 6.76 1.08
CA ALA A 61 2.88 7.90 0.23
C ALA A 61 3.07 7.64 -1.28
N GLY A 62 2.82 6.41 -1.72
CA GLY A 62 2.84 6.03 -3.13
C GLY A 62 4.08 5.27 -3.55
N ALA A 63 4.24 5.11 -4.87
CA ALA A 63 5.47 4.60 -5.46
C ALA A 63 6.57 5.69 -5.43
N ASP A 64 7.82 5.25 -5.38
CA ASP A 64 8.98 6.16 -5.40
C ASP A 64 9.17 6.73 -6.82
N ILE A 65 8.63 7.95 -7.03
CA ILE A 65 8.65 8.62 -8.33
C ILE A 65 10.09 8.88 -8.81
N ALA A 66 11.03 9.16 -7.91
CA ALA A 66 12.42 9.37 -8.29
C ALA A 66 13.04 8.07 -8.83
N ALA A 67 12.75 6.93 -8.21
CA ALA A 67 13.17 5.63 -8.72
C ALA A 67 12.50 5.30 -10.06
N MET A 68 11.21 5.59 -10.21
CA MET A 68 10.47 5.34 -11.45
C MET A 68 10.93 6.19 -12.62
N SER A 69 11.33 7.46 -12.37
CA SER A 69 11.68 8.41 -13.43
C SER A 69 12.87 8.01 -14.29
N VAL A 70 13.70 7.09 -13.82
CA VAL A 70 14.89 6.59 -14.50
C VAL A 70 14.72 5.17 -15.07
N MET A 71 13.54 4.58 -14.91
CA MET A 71 13.23 3.23 -15.42
C MET A 71 13.07 3.24 -16.94
N THR A 72 13.57 2.20 -17.59
CA THR A 72 13.18 1.88 -18.97
C THR A 72 11.74 1.40 -19.00
N LYS A 73 11.16 1.31 -20.19
CA LYS A 73 9.81 0.75 -20.37
C LYS A 73 9.70 -0.66 -19.78
N GLU A 74 10.68 -1.51 -20.05
CA GLU A 74 10.72 -2.90 -19.58
C GLU A 74 10.85 -2.98 -18.06
N GLN A 75 11.65 -2.10 -17.45
CA GLN A 75 11.77 -2.00 -16.00
C GLN A 75 10.48 -1.51 -15.35
N GLY A 76 9.80 -0.52 -15.95
CA GLY A 76 8.51 -0.02 -15.47
C GLY A 76 7.41 -1.08 -15.57
N GLU A 77 7.38 -1.86 -16.66
CA GLU A 77 6.46 -2.99 -16.84
C GLU A 77 6.71 -4.08 -15.80
N HIS A 78 7.98 -4.43 -15.56
CA HIS A 78 8.36 -5.38 -14.51
C HIS A 78 7.93 -4.87 -13.12
N PHE A 79 8.23 -3.62 -12.79
CA PHE A 79 7.89 -3.02 -11.49
C PHE A 79 6.37 -3.02 -11.24
N GLY A 80 5.58 -2.64 -12.25
CA GLY A 80 4.13 -2.68 -12.18
C GLY A 80 3.59 -4.10 -11.98
N LYS A 81 4.10 -5.06 -12.74
CA LYS A 81 3.71 -6.48 -12.59
C LYS A 81 4.10 -7.02 -11.21
N PHE A 82 5.33 -6.79 -10.78
CA PHE A 82 5.84 -7.26 -9.50
C PHE A 82 5.04 -6.73 -8.31
N GLY A 83 4.75 -5.43 -8.29
CA GLY A 83 3.89 -4.84 -7.25
C GLY A 83 2.47 -5.41 -7.25
N ASN A 84 1.88 -5.62 -8.44
CA ASN A 84 0.56 -6.26 -8.55
C ASN A 84 0.57 -7.71 -8.01
N ASP A 85 1.62 -8.49 -8.31
CA ASP A 85 1.75 -9.87 -7.85
C ASP A 85 1.83 -9.91 -6.31
N ILE A 86 2.59 -9.00 -5.68
CA ILE A 86 2.69 -8.88 -4.22
C ILE A 86 1.36 -8.46 -3.61
N PHE A 87 0.69 -7.44 -4.17
CA PHE A 87 -0.60 -7.00 -3.65
C PHE A 87 -1.68 -8.06 -3.82
N ARG A 88 -1.60 -8.87 -4.88
CA ARG A 88 -2.49 -10.02 -5.04
C ARG A 88 -2.18 -11.11 -3.99
N LYS A 89 -0.91 -11.35 -3.67
CA LYS A 89 -0.50 -12.26 -2.59
C LYS A 89 -1.08 -11.81 -1.23
N ILE A 90 -1.03 -10.50 -0.93
CA ILE A 90 -1.65 -9.93 0.28
C ILE A 90 -3.16 -10.15 0.28
N GLU A 91 -3.84 -9.80 -0.83
CA GLU A 91 -5.30 -9.92 -1.00
C GLU A 91 -5.81 -11.37 -0.86
N THR A 92 -4.97 -12.36 -1.13
CA THR A 92 -5.32 -13.78 -1.05
C THR A 92 -4.59 -14.52 0.06
N PHE A 93 -4.05 -13.78 1.03
CA PHE A 93 -3.29 -14.39 2.11
C PHE A 93 -4.21 -15.25 2.99
N PRO A 94 -3.74 -16.43 3.50
CA PRO A 94 -4.60 -17.38 4.21
C PRO A 94 -5.15 -16.89 5.55
N VAL A 95 -4.58 -15.84 6.15
CA VAL A 95 -5.09 -15.23 7.38
C VAL A 95 -5.42 -13.76 7.13
N PRO A 96 -6.35 -13.15 7.89
CA PRO A 96 -6.72 -11.75 7.71
C PRO A 96 -5.54 -10.80 7.78
N VAL A 97 -5.47 -9.87 6.82
CA VAL A 97 -4.49 -8.79 6.78
C VAL A 97 -5.19 -7.46 7.07
N ILE A 98 -4.74 -6.75 8.08
CA ILE A 98 -5.30 -5.49 8.56
C ILE A 98 -4.33 -4.36 8.21
N ALA A 99 -4.74 -3.44 7.35
CA ALA A 99 -4.00 -2.20 7.15
C ALA A 99 -4.27 -1.25 8.32
N ALA A 100 -3.25 -0.95 9.12
CA ALA A 100 -3.28 0.10 10.13
C ALA A 100 -2.68 1.38 9.53
N VAL A 101 -3.56 2.23 8.98
CA VAL A 101 -3.17 3.40 8.19
C VAL A 101 -2.91 4.59 9.10
N ASN A 102 -1.65 4.88 9.38
CA ASN A 102 -1.18 5.87 10.34
C ASN A 102 -0.82 7.24 9.73
N GLY A 103 -1.36 7.58 8.56
CA GLY A 103 -1.10 8.84 7.88
C GLY A 103 -1.40 8.75 6.39
N PHE A 104 -0.53 9.27 5.53
CA PHE A 104 -0.74 9.25 4.07
C PHE A 104 -0.81 7.83 3.51
N ALA A 105 -1.88 7.53 2.80
CA ALA A 105 -2.07 6.34 1.96
C ALA A 105 -2.42 6.81 0.54
N LEU A 106 -1.40 7.15 -0.26
CA LEU A 106 -1.57 7.79 -1.56
C LEU A 106 -1.10 6.88 -2.69
N GLY A 107 -1.80 6.87 -3.81
CA GLY A 107 -1.44 6.08 -4.98
C GLY A 107 -1.18 4.62 -4.63
N GLY A 108 0.04 4.13 -4.88
CA GLY A 108 0.45 2.78 -4.50
C GLY A 108 0.24 2.43 -3.02
N GLY A 109 0.27 3.42 -2.12
CA GLY A 109 -0.04 3.23 -0.70
C GLY A 109 -1.53 2.99 -0.44
N ASN A 110 -2.40 3.70 -1.16
CA ASN A 110 -3.84 3.43 -1.14
C ASN A 110 -4.14 2.06 -1.77
N GLU A 111 -3.44 1.70 -2.87
CA GLU A 111 -3.56 0.40 -3.51
C GLU A 111 -3.13 -0.75 -2.58
N LEU A 112 -2.07 -0.55 -1.80
CA LEU A 112 -1.62 -1.49 -0.77
C LEU A 112 -2.67 -1.64 0.34
N ALA A 113 -3.20 -0.52 0.86
CA ALA A 113 -4.25 -0.57 1.87
C ALA A 113 -5.52 -1.29 1.35
N MET A 114 -5.88 -1.08 0.08
CA MET A 114 -7.01 -1.76 -0.57
C MET A 114 -6.78 -3.26 -0.82
N SER A 115 -5.54 -3.73 -0.85
CA SER A 115 -5.22 -5.16 -0.97
C SER A 115 -5.37 -5.92 0.35
N CYS A 116 -5.46 -5.22 1.48
CA CYS A 116 -5.74 -5.82 2.78
C CYS A 116 -7.24 -6.09 2.96
N ASP A 117 -7.60 -7.01 3.87
CA ASP A 117 -9.00 -7.36 4.18
C ASP A 117 -9.71 -6.23 4.93
N ILE A 118 -9.05 -5.67 5.93
CA ILE A 118 -9.59 -4.67 6.84
C ILE A 118 -8.69 -3.43 6.82
N ARG A 119 -9.28 -2.24 6.87
CA ARG A 119 -8.58 -0.96 7.00
C ARG A 119 -9.04 -0.26 8.27
N ILE A 120 -8.09 0.05 9.13
CA ILE A 120 -8.25 0.91 10.31
C ILE A 120 -7.33 2.10 10.09
N CYS A 121 -7.80 3.29 10.39
CA CYS A 121 -7.01 4.50 10.16
C CYS A 121 -6.99 5.41 11.38
N SER A 122 -5.89 6.13 11.53
CA SER A 122 -5.77 7.24 12.47
C SER A 122 -6.54 8.48 11.97
N ASP A 123 -6.81 9.42 12.87
CA ASP A 123 -7.54 10.65 12.55
C ASP A 123 -6.83 11.54 11.51
N ASN A 124 -5.50 11.43 11.39
CA ASN A 124 -4.69 12.15 10.42
C ASN A 124 -4.47 11.38 9.12
N ALA A 125 -5.11 10.23 8.93
CA ALA A 125 -4.95 9.45 7.71
C ALA A 125 -5.60 10.15 6.51
N LEU A 126 -4.88 10.16 5.39
CA LEU A 126 -5.34 10.73 4.13
C LEU A 126 -5.21 9.70 3.02
N PHE A 127 -6.32 9.42 2.35
CA PHE A 127 -6.38 8.50 1.22
C PHE A 127 -6.50 9.27 -0.10
N GLY A 128 -5.86 8.79 -1.15
CA GLY A 128 -5.97 9.41 -2.46
C GLY A 128 -5.34 8.57 -3.58
N GLN A 129 -5.74 8.88 -4.81
CA GLN A 129 -5.22 8.26 -6.02
C GLN A 129 -4.71 9.35 -6.97
N PRO A 130 -3.50 9.94 -6.67
CA PRO A 130 -3.02 11.17 -7.30
C PRO A 130 -2.40 10.97 -8.68
N GLU A 131 -2.39 9.78 -9.23
CA GLU A 131 -1.70 9.40 -10.46
C GLU A 131 -2.08 10.27 -11.64
N VAL A 132 -3.35 10.70 -11.73
CA VAL A 132 -3.82 11.57 -12.80
C VAL A 132 -3.09 12.92 -12.85
N GLY A 133 -2.68 13.44 -11.69
CA GLY A 133 -1.88 14.65 -11.60
C GLY A 133 -0.46 14.51 -12.18
N LEU A 134 0.00 13.28 -12.36
CA LEU A 134 1.28 12.92 -12.96
C LEU A 134 1.13 12.45 -14.41
N GLY A 135 -0.11 12.40 -14.95
CA GLY A 135 -0.39 11.90 -16.28
C GLY A 135 -0.23 10.38 -16.44
N ILE A 136 -0.31 9.64 -15.32
CA ILE A 136 -0.23 8.18 -15.31
C ILE A 136 -1.51 7.56 -14.74
N THR A 137 -1.63 6.24 -14.83
CA THR A 137 -2.72 5.47 -14.23
C THR A 137 -2.24 4.74 -12.99
N PRO A 138 -3.14 4.40 -12.02
CA PRO A 138 -2.80 3.53 -10.89
C PRO A 138 -2.21 2.21 -11.38
N GLY A 139 -0.99 1.91 -10.92
CA GLY A 139 -0.18 0.80 -11.44
C GLY A 139 -0.31 -0.51 -10.66
N PHE A 140 -0.83 -0.49 -9.43
CA PHE A 140 -0.88 -1.64 -8.53
C PHE A 140 -2.30 -2.13 -8.24
N GLY A 141 -3.21 -1.96 -9.22
CA GLY A 141 -4.56 -2.51 -9.18
C GLY A 141 -5.65 -1.56 -8.68
N GLY A 142 -5.33 -0.29 -8.40
CA GLY A 142 -6.29 0.72 -7.93
C GLY A 142 -7.44 0.94 -8.91
N THR A 143 -7.20 0.84 -10.22
CA THR A 143 -8.24 0.90 -11.26
C THR A 143 -9.34 -0.15 -11.07
N GLN A 144 -9.04 -1.24 -10.36
CA GLN A 144 -9.97 -2.34 -10.12
C GLN A 144 -10.50 -2.34 -8.69
N ARG A 145 -9.60 -2.22 -7.68
CA ARG A 145 -9.98 -2.33 -6.28
C ARG A 145 -10.82 -1.14 -5.81
N LEU A 146 -10.43 0.07 -6.18
CA LEU A 146 -11.08 1.27 -5.65
C LEU A 146 -12.58 1.29 -5.99
N ALA A 147 -12.93 1.12 -7.27
CA ALA A 147 -14.33 1.15 -7.70
C ALA A 147 -15.17 0.01 -7.11
N ARG A 148 -14.56 -1.14 -6.81
CA ARG A 148 -15.25 -2.26 -6.17
C ARG A 148 -15.51 -2.01 -4.68
N LEU A 149 -14.60 -1.32 -4.00
CA LEU A 149 -14.72 -1.03 -2.57
C LEU A 149 -15.69 0.12 -2.27
N ILE A 150 -15.62 1.22 -3.04
CA ILE A 150 -16.33 2.46 -2.71
C ILE A 150 -17.34 2.92 -3.78
N GLY A 151 -17.52 2.12 -4.80
CA GLY A 151 -18.38 2.43 -5.95
C GLY A 151 -17.74 3.38 -6.96
N PRO A 152 -18.20 3.35 -8.23
CA PRO A 152 -17.53 4.06 -9.32
C PRO A 152 -17.60 5.58 -9.21
N GLY A 153 -18.64 6.14 -8.58
CA GLY A 153 -18.79 7.59 -8.39
C GLY A 153 -17.68 8.14 -7.50
N LYS A 154 -17.50 7.55 -6.32
CA LYS A 154 -16.47 7.98 -5.36
C LYS A 154 -15.06 7.66 -5.85
N ALA A 155 -14.89 6.54 -6.55
CA ALA A 155 -13.62 6.20 -7.15
C ALA A 155 -13.18 7.22 -8.21
N LYS A 156 -14.09 7.71 -9.04
CA LYS A 156 -13.81 8.78 -10.01
C LYS A 156 -13.45 10.09 -9.30
N GLU A 157 -14.18 10.48 -8.26
CA GLU A 157 -13.86 11.67 -7.45
C GLU A 157 -12.43 11.62 -6.94
N LEU A 158 -12.02 10.52 -6.28
CA LEU A 158 -10.68 10.35 -5.75
C LEU A 158 -9.57 10.28 -6.81
N SER A 159 -9.91 9.84 -8.02
CA SER A 159 -8.93 9.65 -9.09
C SER A 159 -8.84 10.83 -10.05
N THR A 160 -9.84 11.75 -10.07
CA THR A 160 -9.93 12.80 -11.08
C THR A 160 -9.97 14.21 -10.50
N ILE A 161 -10.37 14.38 -9.26
CA ILE A 161 -10.45 15.67 -8.61
C ILE A 161 -9.26 15.83 -7.67
N HIS A 162 -8.66 17.00 -7.68
CA HIS A 162 -7.45 17.33 -6.93
C HIS A 162 -7.48 16.87 -5.48
N ILE A 163 -6.38 16.30 -5.02
CA ILE A 163 -6.07 15.93 -3.63
C ILE A 163 -5.84 17.21 -2.80
N SER A 164 -6.69 18.19 -2.91
CA SER A 164 -6.58 19.41 -2.10
C SER A 164 -7.47 19.37 -0.86
N ASP A 165 -8.44 18.45 -0.80
CA ASP A 165 -9.25 18.24 0.37
C ASP A 165 -9.17 16.78 0.85
N PRO A 166 -8.76 16.56 2.11
CA PRO A 166 -8.72 15.22 2.68
C PRO A 166 -10.14 14.68 2.78
N THR A 167 -10.54 13.90 1.77
CA THR A 167 -11.79 13.15 1.90
C THR A 167 -11.51 12.00 2.84
N ARG A 168 -12.00 12.08 4.07
CA ARG A 168 -12.05 10.94 4.98
C ARG A 168 -12.94 9.87 4.35
N LEU A 169 -12.30 8.86 3.81
CA LEU A 169 -13.00 7.65 3.40
C LEU A 169 -13.11 6.76 4.63
N ALA A 170 -14.31 6.68 5.19
CA ALA A 170 -14.70 5.48 5.89
C ALA A 170 -14.84 4.38 4.82
N LEU A 171 -13.80 3.60 4.65
CA LEU A 171 -13.81 2.39 3.83
C LEU A 171 -14.41 1.24 4.61
#